data_47de009f856fb6f23675cb1d37a06215
#
_entry.id   47de009f856fb6f23675cb1d37a06215
#
_cell.length_a   1.000
_cell.length_b   1.000
_cell.length_c   1.000
_cell.angle_alpha   90.00
_cell.angle_beta   90.00
_cell.angle_gamma   90.00
#
_symmetry.space_group_name_H-M   'P 1'
#
loop_
_entity.id
_entity.type
_entity.pdbx_description
1 polymer ?
#
loop_
_entity_poly.entity_id
_entity_poly.type
_entity_poly.pdbx_seq_one_letter_code
_entity_poly.pdbx_strand_id
1 'polypeptide(L)'
;MITAAQTQTLLAAIITIAGVATLVWVALALVARVAPRASLAMAFANATASAALTLHALRGVLPDALAYWPGDVLAVVSFALLGAAVPGITTRQVAWKPAAAVVAAAALVLLALPYDGDLRWQARVVNATGAGLTLAAGIAAWRGLGRTASGHRTPAPLALPLFLIALMMATRCVESFIRPGSTPDLREPTEFNHVFLWTALVLTLLQNATLAFLVMMRLILRIERLLERDPLTDTLNRRAFDQALDHAHAWLQRGRGYALVMIDMDHFKQLNDSLGHAAGDAALRQMVRELQPCVREVDRFGRLGGEEFCVLLPDTDIAGAALVAERMRMLVDQAPLRWLEQDWHLSASFGIAEAERGDASADAVLARADAAMYRAKHQGRNVVQA
;
A
#
# COMPACT_ATOMS: atom_id res chain seq x y z
N MET A 1 25.57 24.35 -29.57
CA MET A 1 26.50 24.51 -28.42
C MET A 1 25.68 24.64 -27.15
N ILE A 2 25.99 23.82 -26.13
CA ILE A 2 25.37 23.92 -24.81
C ILE A 2 25.98 25.16 -24.10
N THR A 3 25.14 25.98 -23.50
CA THR A 3 25.58 27.21 -22.84
C THR A 3 25.64 26.99 -21.30
N ALA A 4 26.52 27.75 -20.64
CA ALA A 4 26.60 27.77 -19.17
C ALA A 4 25.25 28.13 -18.51
N ALA A 5 24.49 29.03 -19.16
CA ALA A 5 23.15 29.42 -18.70
C ALA A 5 22.15 28.25 -18.67
N GLN A 6 22.21 27.37 -19.69
CA GLN A 6 21.35 26.17 -19.73
C GLN A 6 21.68 25.19 -18.57
N THR A 7 22.96 24.97 -18.30
CA THR A 7 23.42 24.12 -17.19
C THR A 7 22.98 24.67 -15.84
N GLN A 8 23.15 26.00 -15.63
CA GLN A 8 22.69 26.68 -14.41
C GLN A 8 21.17 26.62 -14.22
N THR A 9 20.40 26.77 -15.32
CA THR A 9 18.93 26.66 -15.29
C THR A 9 18.50 25.26 -14.86
N LEU A 10 19.15 24.20 -15.36
CA LEU A 10 18.86 22.82 -14.96
C LEU A 10 19.19 22.56 -13.50
N LEU A 11 20.34 23.04 -13.02
CA LEU A 11 20.70 22.97 -11.60
C LEU A 11 19.66 23.66 -10.72
N ALA A 12 19.27 24.88 -11.07
CA ALA A 12 18.25 25.64 -10.35
C ALA A 12 16.88 24.92 -10.35
N ALA A 13 16.51 24.29 -11.48
CA ALA A 13 15.29 23.51 -11.56
C ALA A 13 15.31 22.29 -10.63
N ILE A 14 16.42 21.54 -10.58
CA ILE A 14 16.56 20.38 -9.69
C ILE A 14 16.53 20.81 -8.22
N ILE A 15 17.22 21.88 -7.86
CA ILE A 15 17.22 22.46 -6.51
C ILE A 15 15.80 22.83 -6.08
N THR A 16 15.05 23.50 -6.97
CA THR A 16 13.67 23.93 -6.71
C THR A 16 12.75 22.71 -6.53
N ILE A 17 12.86 21.69 -7.40
CA ILE A 17 12.05 20.48 -7.32
C ILE A 17 12.34 19.74 -6.00
N ALA A 18 13.61 19.60 -5.61
CA ALA A 18 13.97 18.97 -4.34
C ALA A 18 13.44 19.78 -3.13
N GLY A 19 13.48 21.13 -3.21
CA GLY A 19 12.89 22.01 -2.20
C GLY A 19 11.36 21.82 -2.08
N VAL A 20 10.64 21.81 -3.20
CA VAL A 20 9.19 21.55 -3.21
C VAL A 20 8.87 20.13 -2.70
N ALA A 21 9.63 19.12 -3.14
CA ALA A 21 9.49 17.76 -2.64
C ALA A 21 9.69 17.67 -1.11
N THR A 22 10.64 18.43 -0.55
CA THR A 22 10.82 18.54 0.90
C THR A 22 9.53 18.96 1.60
N LEU A 23 8.88 20.03 1.11
CA LEU A 23 7.63 20.53 1.70
C LEU A 23 6.49 19.51 1.60
N VAL A 24 6.37 18.83 0.46
CA VAL A 24 5.37 17.76 0.27
C VAL A 24 5.59 16.62 1.27
N TRP A 25 6.84 16.16 1.44
CA TRP A 25 7.14 15.08 2.37
C TRP A 25 6.97 15.49 3.84
N VAL A 26 7.25 16.75 4.19
CA VAL A 26 6.94 17.30 5.52
C VAL A 26 5.43 17.30 5.75
N ALA A 27 4.62 17.73 4.77
CA ALA A 27 3.17 17.71 4.87
C ALA A 27 2.64 16.27 5.04
N LEU A 28 3.14 15.31 4.29
CA LEU A 28 2.80 13.89 4.44
C LEU A 28 3.15 13.35 5.84
N ALA A 29 4.27 13.77 6.41
CA ALA A 29 4.71 13.32 7.72
C ALA A 29 3.91 13.93 8.88
N LEU A 30 3.70 15.26 8.86
CA LEU A 30 3.19 16.01 10.01
C LEU A 30 1.68 16.26 9.93
N VAL A 31 1.16 16.54 8.75
CA VAL A 31 -0.27 16.85 8.54
C VAL A 31 -1.04 15.56 8.27
N ALA A 32 -0.70 14.83 7.23
CA ALA A 32 -1.37 13.59 6.87
C ALA A 32 -0.99 12.40 7.78
N ARG A 33 0.13 12.49 8.51
CA ARG A 33 0.67 11.45 9.41
C ARG A 33 0.79 10.08 8.76
N VAL A 34 1.14 10.06 7.46
CA VAL A 34 1.28 8.84 6.67
C VAL A 34 2.74 8.41 6.69
N ALA A 35 3.02 7.22 7.23
CA ALA A 35 4.37 6.69 7.41
C ALA A 35 5.36 7.75 7.95
N PRO A 36 5.09 8.44 9.09
CA PRO A 36 5.71 9.71 9.46
C PRO A 36 7.24 9.63 9.51
N ARG A 37 7.81 8.52 10.01
CA ARG A 37 9.27 8.33 10.06
C ARG A 37 9.91 8.22 8.68
N ALA A 38 9.29 7.50 7.75
CA ALA A 38 9.79 7.36 6.39
C ALA A 38 9.58 8.65 5.58
N SER A 39 8.44 9.33 5.75
CA SER A 39 8.16 10.62 5.12
C SER A 39 9.11 11.71 5.60
N LEU A 40 9.46 11.76 6.89
CA LEU A 40 10.50 12.67 7.40
C LEU A 40 11.88 12.33 6.83
N ALA A 41 12.24 11.06 6.74
CA ALA A 41 13.51 10.67 6.11
C ALA A 41 13.59 11.12 4.65
N MET A 42 12.48 11.02 3.89
CA MET A 42 12.38 11.55 2.52
C MET A 42 12.46 13.07 2.46
N ALA A 43 11.82 13.78 3.40
CA ALA A 43 11.95 15.24 3.51
C ALA A 43 13.39 15.65 3.71
N PHE A 44 14.08 15.04 4.66
CA PHE A 44 15.49 15.31 4.91
C PHE A 44 16.38 14.90 3.73
N ALA A 45 16.10 13.80 3.03
CA ALA A 45 16.83 13.40 1.83
C ALA A 45 16.73 14.49 0.73
N ASN A 46 15.53 14.99 0.45
CA ASN A 46 15.35 16.05 -0.54
C ASN A 46 15.95 17.39 -0.07
N ALA A 47 15.83 17.75 1.21
CA ALA A 47 16.42 18.97 1.76
C ALA A 47 17.95 18.96 1.67
N THR A 48 18.57 17.83 2.04
CA THR A 48 20.05 17.69 1.96
C THR A 48 20.53 17.62 0.51
N ALA A 49 19.75 17.01 -0.41
CA ALA A 49 20.05 17.05 -1.84
C ALA A 49 19.99 18.48 -2.41
N SER A 50 18.94 19.25 -2.07
CA SER A 50 18.80 20.65 -2.46
C SER A 50 19.96 21.49 -1.93
N ALA A 51 20.33 21.32 -0.65
CA ALA A 51 21.46 22.02 -0.05
C ALA A 51 22.81 21.64 -0.69
N ALA A 52 23.04 20.35 -0.94
CA ALA A 52 24.24 19.87 -1.63
C ALA A 52 24.39 20.51 -3.02
N LEU A 53 23.33 20.46 -3.83
CA LEU A 53 23.34 21.06 -5.17
C LEU A 53 23.50 22.60 -5.13
N THR A 54 22.92 23.26 -4.14
CA THR A 54 23.12 24.70 -3.91
C THR A 54 24.57 25.02 -3.63
N LEU A 55 25.24 24.25 -2.75
CA LEU A 55 26.66 24.43 -2.48
C LEU A 55 27.50 24.14 -3.73
N HIS A 56 27.15 23.13 -4.53
CA HIS A 56 27.82 22.87 -5.82
C HIS A 56 27.62 24.04 -6.82
N ALA A 57 26.45 24.64 -6.86
CA ALA A 57 26.18 25.79 -7.73
C ALA A 57 26.97 27.04 -7.30
N LEU A 58 27.24 27.18 -6.00
CA LEU A 58 27.97 28.33 -5.42
C LEU A 58 29.50 28.12 -5.32
N ARG A 59 30.05 27.02 -5.85
CA ARG A 59 31.51 26.83 -5.97
C ARG A 59 32.13 27.97 -6.76
N GLY A 60 33.25 28.49 -6.28
CA GLY A 60 33.92 29.68 -6.85
C GLY A 60 33.29 31.03 -6.45
N VAL A 61 32.16 31.03 -5.72
CA VAL A 61 31.57 32.23 -5.09
C VAL A 61 31.81 32.17 -3.58
N LEU A 62 31.58 31.02 -2.98
CA LEU A 62 31.86 30.74 -1.58
C LEU A 62 33.33 30.27 -1.38
N PRO A 63 33.91 30.45 -0.21
CA PRO A 63 35.19 29.84 0.14
C PRO A 63 35.13 28.31 -0.07
N ASP A 64 36.22 27.74 -0.62
CA ASP A 64 36.29 26.33 -1.01
C ASP A 64 35.98 25.39 0.16
N ALA A 65 36.44 25.67 1.36
CA ALA A 65 36.16 24.89 2.57
C ALA A 65 34.66 24.79 2.89
N LEU A 66 33.85 25.77 2.49
CA LEU A 66 32.41 25.78 2.73
C LEU A 66 31.62 25.17 1.55
N ALA A 67 32.16 25.23 0.33
CA ALA A 67 31.42 24.79 -0.86
C ALA A 67 31.68 23.32 -1.23
N TYR A 68 32.90 22.83 -1.07
CA TYR A 68 33.29 21.48 -1.53
C TYR A 68 32.92 20.40 -0.52
N TRP A 69 33.65 20.35 0.62
CA TRP A 69 33.44 19.26 1.57
C TRP A 69 32.00 19.15 2.10
N PRO A 70 31.35 20.24 2.55
CA PRO A 70 29.97 20.14 3.02
C PRO A 70 28.99 19.74 1.92
N GLY A 71 29.22 20.20 0.67
CA GLY A 71 28.38 19.84 -0.48
C GLY A 71 28.43 18.35 -0.79
N ASP A 72 29.63 17.78 -0.82
CA ASP A 72 29.86 16.37 -1.10
C ASP A 72 29.32 15.46 0.03
N VAL A 73 29.53 15.85 1.30
CA VAL A 73 28.97 15.12 2.45
C VAL A 73 27.44 15.15 2.45
N LEU A 74 26.83 16.31 2.19
CA LEU A 74 25.36 16.44 2.11
C LEU A 74 24.78 15.61 0.96
N ALA A 75 25.50 15.49 -0.16
CA ALA A 75 25.10 14.60 -1.25
C ALA A 75 25.05 13.13 -0.80
N VAL A 76 26.08 12.65 -0.09
CA VAL A 76 26.09 11.30 0.47
C VAL A 76 24.98 11.12 1.51
N VAL A 77 24.75 12.11 2.38
CA VAL A 77 23.67 12.09 3.37
C VAL A 77 22.32 11.96 2.67
N SER A 78 22.08 12.66 1.56
CA SER A 78 20.81 12.57 0.83
C SER A 78 20.53 11.15 0.31
N PHE A 79 21.52 10.49 -0.29
CA PHE A 79 21.37 9.11 -0.76
C PHE A 79 21.22 8.11 0.38
N ALA A 80 21.90 8.33 1.51
CA ALA A 80 21.77 7.48 2.69
C ALA A 80 20.38 7.58 3.33
N LEU A 81 19.83 8.80 3.42
CA LEU A 81 18.48 9.04 3.91
C LEU A 81 17.41 8.46 2.99
N LEU A 82 17.60 8.58 1.68
CA LEU A 82 16.75 7.90 0.68
C LEU A 82 16.79 6.39 0.88
N GLY A 83 18.01 5.81 0.99
CA GLY A 83 18.20 4.38 1.24
C GLY A 83 17.56 3.90 2.55
N ALA A 84 17.57 4.74 3.59
CA ALA A 84 16.93 4.44 4.87
C ALA A 84 15.39 4.55 4.81
N ALA A 85 14.86 5.52 4.05
CA ALA A 85 13.42 5.79 3.94
C ALA A 85 12.67 4.70 3.19
N VAL A 86 13.24 4.17 2.10
CA VAL A 86 12.58 3.20 1.20
C VAL A 86 12.11 1.93 1.96
N PRO A 87 12.93 1.25 2.79
CA PRO A 87 12.45 0.15 3.64
C PRO A 87 11.33 0.60 4.59
N GLY A 88 11.38 1.82 5.11
CA GLY A 88 10.31 2.38 5.94
C GLY A 88 8.97 2.48 5.23
N ILE A 89 8.98 2.80 3.93
CA ILE A 89 7.80 2.80 3.07
C ILE A 89 7.36 1.37 2.73
N THR A 90 8.26 0.41 2.54
CA THR A 90 7.95 -0.95 2.10
C THR A 90 7.74 -1.96 3.24
N THR A 91 8.49 -1.90 4.33
CA THR A 91 8.50 -2.86 5.45
C THR A 91 8.19 -2.26 6.82
N ARG A 92 7.89 -0.94 6.90
CA ARG A 92 7.66 -0.15 8.12
C ARG A 92 8.90 0.07 9.02
N GLN A 93 10.09 -0.35 8.61
CA GLN A 93 11.32 -0.14 9.38
C GLN A 93 12.27 0.77 8.60
N VAL A 94 12.65 1.88 9.19
CA VAL A 94 13.64 2.81 8.62
C VAL A 94 15.05 2.35 9.01
N ALA A 95 15.94 2.22 8.02
CA ALA A 95 17.27 1.65 8.21
C ALA A 95 18.31 2.71 8.63
N TRP A 96 18.14 3.35 9.79
CA TRP A 96 19.00 4.44 10.25
C TRP A 96 20.45 4.03 10.52
N LYS A 97 20.67 2.88 11.16
CA LYS A 97 22.02 2.44 11.56
C LYS A 97 22.96 2.20 10.37
N PRO A 98 22.60 1.41 9.35
CA PRO A 98 23.46 1.22 8.19
C PRO A 98 23.65 2.51 7.39
N ALA A 99 22.62 3.37 7.28
CA ALA A 99 22.73 4.66 6.62
C ALA A 99 23.77 5.56 7.32
N ALA A 100 23.71 5.69 8.64
CA ALA A 100 24.67 6.48 9.43
C ALA A 100 26.11 5.95 9.30
N ALA A 101 26.29 4.62 9.30
CA ALA A 101 27.61 4.01 9.14
C ALA A 101 28.23 4.33 7.77
N VAL A 102 27.44 4.26 6.68
CA VAL A 102 27.92 4.61 5.33
C VAL A 102 28.26 6.09 5.24
N VAL A 103 27.43 6.97 5.81
CA VAL A 103 27.70 8.42 5.84
C VAL A 103 29.01 8.71 6.59
N ALA A 104 29.20 8.12 7.78
CA ALA A 104 30.41 8.31 8.56
C ALA A 104 31.67 7.84 7.82
N ALA A 105 31.62 6.67 7.20
CA ALA A 105 32.73 6.13 6.41
C ALA A 105 33.06 7.03 5.20
N ALA A 106 32.05 7.44 4.44
CA ALA A 106 32.24 8.31 3.27
C ALA A 106 32.75 9.71 3.70
N ALA A 107 32.22 10.28 4.77
CA ALA A 107 32.67 11.58 5.30
C ALA A 107 34.13 11.54 5.74
N LEU A 108 34.59 10.46 6.41
CA LEU A 108 36.00 10.28 6.78
C LEU A 108 36.90 10.19 5.55
N VAL A 109 36.48 9.46 4.50
CA VAL A 109 37.24 9.39 3.25
C VAL A 109 37.30 10.75 2.58
N LEU A 110 36.18 11.45 2.45
CA LEU A 110 36.10 12.79 1.86
C LEU A 110 36.94 13.81 2.63
N LEU A 111 36.98 13.73 3.96
CA LEU A 111 37.81 14.62 4.80
C LEU A 111 39.32 14.40 4.58
N ALA A 112 39.71 13.16 4.25
CA ALA A 112 41.11 12.82 4.00
C ALA A 112 41.59 13.21 2.59
N LEU A 113 40.68 13.56 1.67
CA LEU A 113 41.00 13.94 0.29
C LEU A 113 41.23 15.46 0.19
N PRO A 114 42.29 15.90 -0.53
CA PRO A 114 42.58 17.33 -0.72
C PRO A 114 41.56 17.96 -1.66
N TYR A 115 41.21 19.23 -1.42
CA TYR A 115 40.32 20.04 -2.29
C TYR A 115 41.04 21.08 -3.12
N ASP A 116 42.38 21.11 -3.08
CA ASP A 116 43.27 22.09 -3.73
C ASP A 116 43.82 21.62 -5.08
N GLY A 117 43.20 20.60 -5.69
CA GLY A 117 43.68 20.01 -6.94
C GLY A 117 42.62 19.22 -7.71
N ASP A 118 42.90 17.94 -7.89
CA ASP A 118 42.05 17.04 -8.65
C ASP A 118 40.81 16.53 -7.86
N LEU A 119 39.67 17.15 -8.10
CA LEU A 119 38.38 16.80 -7.44
C LEU A 119 37.78 15.48 -7.90
N ARG A 120 38.44 14.74 -8.76
CA ARG A 120 37.89 13.46 -9.33
C ARG A 120 37.71 12.38 -8.26
N TRP A 121 38.57 12.33 -7.27
CA TRP A 121 38.47 11.36 -6.19
C TRP A 121 37.24 11.60 -5.31
N GLN A 122 36.93 12.87 -4.99
CA GLN A 122 35.72 13.26 -4.27
C GLN A 122 34.48 12.86 -5.07
N ALA A 123 34.45 13.20 -6.36
CA ALA A 123 33.34 12.82 -7.25
C ALA A 123 33.17 11.30 -7.34
N ARG A 124 34.25 10.52 -7.41
CA ARG A 124 34.21 9.03 -7.41
C ARG A 124 33.59 8.51 -6.12
N VAL A 125 34.01 9.01 -4.96
CA VAL A 125 33.46 8.60 -3.65
C VAL A 125 31.98 8.90 -3.57
N VAL A 126 31.54 10.11 -3.94
CA VAL A 126 30.13 10.52 -3.89
C VAL A 126 29.29 9.67 -4.85
N ASN A 127 29.74 9.53 -6.11
CA ASN A 127 28.96 8.79 -7.13
C ASN A 127 28.92 7.28 -6.87
N ALA A 128 30.05 6.66 -6.43
CA ALA A 128 30.08 5.24 -6.09
C ALA A 128 29.19 4.95 -4.87
N THR A 129 29.24 5.78 -3.84
CA THR A 129 28.42 5.65 -2.64
C THR A 129 26.93 5.86 -2.99
N GLY A 130 26.63 6.88 -3.79
CA GLY A 130 25.27 7.14 -4.29
C GLY A 130 24.71 5.98 -5.10
N ALA A 131 25.51 5.40 -6.02
CA ALA A 131 25.12 4.22 -6.80
C ALA A 131 24.82 3.02 -5.90
N GLY A 132 25.71 2.73 -4.94
CA GLY A 132 25.54 1.60 -4.01
C GLY A 132 24.30 1.74 -3.13
N LEU A 133 24.07 2.92 -2.56
CA LEU A 133 22.91 3.19 -1.69
C LEU A 133 21.59 3.15 -2.44
N THR A 134 21.52 3.72 -3.64
CA THR A 134 20.29 3.70 -4.45
C THR A 134 20.01 2.31 -5.04
N LEU A 135 21.05 1.54 -5.38
CA LEU A 135 20.91 0.14 -5.77
C LEU A 135 20.35 -0.71 -4.62
N ALA A 136 20.90 -0.55 -3.41
CA ALA A 136 20.40 -1.24 -2.21
C ALA A 136 18.95 -0.86 -1.90
N ALA A 137 18.60 0.42 -2.05
CA ALA A 137 17.22 0.89 -1.92
C ALA A 137 16.28 0.27 -2.97
N GLY A 138 16.72 0.19 -4.23
CA GLY A 138 15.97 -0.46 -5.31
C GLY A 138 15.71 -1.94 -5.03
N ILE A 139 16.73 -2.68 -4.57
CA ILE A 139 16.59 -4.09 -4.17
C ILE A 139 15.64 -4.24 -2.99
N ALA A 140 15.74 -3.36 -1.98
CA ALA A 140 14.84 -3.37 -0.82
C ALA A 140 13.39 -3.08 -1.22
N ALA A 141 13.17 -2.11 -2.10
CA ALA A 141 11.84 -1.81 -2.67
C ALA A 141 11.28 -3.01 -3.43
N TRP A 142 12.05 -3.60 -4.33
CA TRP A 142 11.66 -4.78 -5.11
C TRP A 142 11.24 -5.95 -4.21
N ARG A 143 12.05 -6.28 -3.20
CA ARG A 143 11.75 -7.36 -2.25
C ARG A 143 10.54 -7.05 -1.36
N GLY A 144 10.37 -5.80 -0.97
CA GLY A 144 9.26 -5.35 -0.14
C GLY A 144 7.91 -5.34 -0.87
N LEU A 145 7.91 -5.01 -2.14
CA LEU A 145 6.71 -4.96 -2.98
C LEU A 145 6.16 -6.35 -3.34
N GLY A 146 7.03 -7.37 -3.43
CA GLY A 146 6.62 -8.75 -3.74
C GLY A 146 5.97 -9.51 -2.57
N ARG A 147 5.89 -8.92 -1.36
CA ARG A 147 5.44 -9.58 -0.12
C ARG A 147 4.14 -9.05 0.46
N THR A 148 3.26 -8.45 -0.33
CA THR A 148 1.96 -8.00 0.20
C THR A 148 1.04 -9.19 0.42
N ALA A 149 0.53 -9.33 1.66
CA ALA A 149 -0.29 -10.45 2.14
C ALA A 149 -1.68 -10.59 1.46
N SER A 150 -2.01 -9.72 0.52
CA SER A 150 -3.33 -9.66 -0.15
C SER A 150 -3.36 -10.28 -1.54
N GLY A 151 -2.33 -11.02 -1.95
CA GLY A 151 -2.30 -11.66 -3.29
C GLY A 151 -2.20 -10.70 -4.49
N HIS A 152 -2.42 -9.41 -4.30
CA HIS A 152 -2.21 -8.39 -5.32
C HIS A 152 -0.73 -8.05 -5.39
N ARG A 153 -0.06 -8.50 -6.44
CA ARG A 153 1.33 -8.13 -6.75
C ARG A 153 1.36 -6.63 -7.05
N THR A 154 1.86 -5.82 -6.12
CA THR A 154 2.25 -4.45 -6.47
C THR A 154 3.32 -4.52 -7.54
N PRO A 155 3.19 -3.78 -8.65
CA PRO A 155 4.06 -3.95 -9.79
C PRO A 155 5.51 -3.62 -9.41
N ALA A 156 6.39 -4.60 -9.56
CA ALA A 156 7.84 -4.47 -9.43
C ALA A 156 8.44 -3.25 -10.20
N PRO A 157 7.83 -2.76 -11.33
CA PRO A 157 8.25 -1.53 -12.00
C PRO A 157 8.35 -0.28 -11.12
N LEU A 158 7.67 -0.22 -9.97
CA LEU A 158 7.76 0.93 -9.05
C LEU A 158 9.15 1.08 -8.39
N ALA A 159 10.03 0.08 -8.43
CA ALA A 159 11.42 0.20 -8.02
C ALA A 159 12.36 0.73 -9.13
N LEU A 160 11.87 0.82 -10.38
CA LEU A 160 12.68 1.18 -11.56
C LEU A 160 13.41 2.53 -11.41
N PRO A 161 12.80 3.62 -10.90
CA PRO A 161 13.50 4.90 -10.76
C PRO A 161 14.76 4.79 -9.90
N LEU A 162 14.75 3.98 -8.84
CA LEU A 162 15.90 3.77 -7.96
C LEU A 162 17.05 3.05 -8.68
N PHE A 163 16.74 2.05 -9.50
CA PHE A 163 17.73 1.36 -10.32
C PHE A 163 18.33 2.28 -11.40
N LEU A 164 17.50 3.14 -12.02
CA LEU A 164 17.97 4.11 -13.00
C LEU A 164 18.85 5.19 -12.37
N ILE A 165 18.56 5.65 -11.14
CA ILE A 165 19.43 6.56 -10.39
C ILE A 165 20.77 5.86 -10.08
N ALA A 166 20.73 4.61 -9.63
CA ALA A 166 21.96 3.85 -9.38
C ALA A 166 22.82 3.71 -10.65
N LEU A 167 22.20 3.42 -11.78
CA LEU A 167 22.88 3.35 -13.07
C LEU A 167 23.46 4.71 -13.48
N MET A 168 22.70 5.79 -13.35
CA MET A 168 23.14 7.15 -13.64
C MET A 168 24.36 7.54 -12.79
N MET A 169 24.35 7.24 -11.49
CA MET A 169 25.51 7.50 -10.61
C MET A 169 26.71 6.62 -10.99
N ALA A 170 26.48 5.34 -11.32
CA ALA A 170 27.54 4.43 -11.75
C ALA A 170 28.18 4.89 -13.06
N THR A 171 27.41 5.34 -14.06
CA THR A 171 27.93 5.86 -15.32
C THR A 171 28.80 7.09 -15.10
N ARG A 172 28.40 7.99 -14.20
CA ARG A 172 29.22 9.16 -13.85
C ARG A 172 30.51 8.79 -13.12
N CYS A 173 30.46 7.81 -12.23
CA CYS A 173 31.65 7.26 -11.59
C CYS A 173 32.62 6.70 -12.64
N VAL A 174 32.13 5.85 -13.55
CA VAL A 174 32.94 5.22 -14.60
C VAL A 174 33.54 6.25 -15.56
N GLU A 175 32.75 7.25 -15.97
CA GLU A 175 33.22 8.35 -16.84
C GLU A 175 34.46 9.04 -16.26
N SER A 176 34.49 9.28 -14.93
CA SER A 176 35.62 9.90 -14.25
C SER A 176 36.95 9.10 -14.33
N PHE A 177 36.88 7.80 -14.65
CA PHE A 177 38.06 6.97 -14.88
C PHE A 177 38.47 6.93 -16.36
N ILE A 178 37.50 6.95 -17.29
CA ILE A 178 37.73 6.78 -18.72
C ILE A 178 38.23 8.09 -19.36
N ARG A 179 37.80 9.24 -18.87
CA ARG A 179 38.14 10.58 -19.39
C ARG A 179 38.94 11.38 -18.37
N PRO A 180 40.27 11.17 -18.26
CA PRO A 180 41.09 11.87 -17.26
C PRO A 180 41.17 13.37 -17.42
N GLY A 181 40.74 13.95 -18.55
CA GLY A 181 40.68 15.40 -18.80
C GLY A 181 39.31 16.03 -18.54
N SER A 182 38.26 15.23 -18.21
CA SER A 182 36.95 15.79 -17.87
C SER A 182 36.97 16.32 -16.43
N THR A 183 36.39 17.50 -16.24
CA THR A 183 36.24 18.05 -14.90
C THR A 183 34.98 17.46 -14.26
N PRO A 184 35.02 17.12 -12.95
CA PRO A 184 33.82 16.63 -12.24
C PRO A 184 32.82 17.74 -11.91
N ASP A 185 33.07 18.98 -12.30
CA ASP A 185 32.21 20.12 -12.00
C ASP A 185 30.92 20.07 -12.82
N LEU A 186 29.79 19.99 -12.13
CA LEU A 186 28.46 19.96 -12.72
C LEU A 186 28.08 21.26 -13.48
N ARG A 187 28.80 22.36 -13.22
CA ARG A 187 28.54 23.67 -13.83
C ARG A 187 29.13 23.78 -15.23
N GLU A 188 30.06 22.92 -15.59
CA GLU A 188 30.68 22.98 -16.91
C GLU A 188 29.69 22.59 -18.01
N PRO A 189 29.61 23.38 -19.10
CA PRO A 189 28.66 23.17 -20.18
C PRO A 189 29.11 22.06 -21.13
N THR A 190 29.28 20.83 -20.60
CA THR A 190 29.60 19.65 -21.41
C THR A 190 28.31 18.90 -21.78
N GLU A 191 28.35 18.17 -22.91
CA GLU A 191 27.22 17.34 -23.33
C GLU A 191 26.89 16.27 -22.27
N PHE A 192 27.92 15.71 -21.65
CA PHE A 192 27.74 14.72 -20.59
C PHE A 192 27.02 15.30 -19.37
N ASN A 193 27.45 16.47 -18.89
CA ASN A 193 26.79 17.15 -17.75
C ASN A 193 25.34 17.53 -18.09
N HIS A 194 25.08 17.96 -19.30
CA HIS A 194 23.75 18.35 -19.74
C HIS A 194 22.79 17.14 -19.73
N VAL A 195 23.20 16.01 -20.34
CA VAL A 195 22.43 14.76 -20.34
C VAL A 195 22.25 14.25 -18.89
N PHE A 196 23.31 14.30 -18.10
CA PHE A 196 23.26 13.91 -16.70
C PHE A 196 22.25 14.73 -15.91
N LEU A 197 22.25 16.05 -16.02
CA LEU A 197 21.34 16.95 -15.29
C LEU A 197 19.88 16.77 -15.75
N TRP A 198 19.62 16.63 -17.06
CA TRP A 198 18.28 16.27 -17.54
C TRP A 198 17.79 14.94 -16.99
N THR A 199 18.64 13.93 -17.02
CA THR A 199 18.33 12.63 -16.45
C THR A 199 18.07 12.72 -14.96
N ALA A 200 18.90 13.46 -14.21
CA ALA A 200 18.72 13.68 -12.78
C ALA A 200 17.40 14.40 -12.45
N LEU A 201 17.03 15.43 -13.27
CA LEU A 201 15.76 16.14 -13.11
C LEU A 201 14.57 15.21 -13.27
N VAL A 202 14.53 14.46 -14.36
CA VAL A 202 13.44 13.51 -14.65
C VAL A 202 13.36 12.42 -13.58
N LEU A 203 14.50 11.84 -13.19
CA LEU A 203 14.54 10.77 -12.19
C LEU A 203 14.19 11.26 -10.80
N THR A 204 14.55 12.49 -10.43
CA THR A 204 14.14 13.09 -9.14
C THR A 204 12.63 13.26 -9.07
N LEU A 205 12.01 13.76 -10.13
CA LEU A 205 10.54 13.85 -10.23
C LEU A 205 9.88 12.48 -10.15
N LEU A 206 10.34 11.54 -10.97
CA LEU A 206 9.76 10.20 -11.07
C LEU A 206 9.89 9.42 -9.75
N GLN A 207 11.05 9.50 -9.09
CA GLN A 207 11.28 8.88 -7.79
C GLN A 207 10.34 9.42 -6.71
N ASN A 208 10.25 10.75 -6.59
CA ASN A 208 9.37 11.37 -5.57
C ASN A 208 7.91 11.04 -5.85
N ALA A 209 7.45 11.12 -7.11
CA ALA A 209 6.09 10.75 -7.51
C ALA A 209 5.78 9.28 -7.20
N THR A 210 6.68 8.36 -7.54
CA THR A 210 6.52 6.92 -7.31
C THR A 210 6.45 6.59 -5.82
N LEU A 211 7.33 7.17 -5.00
CA LEU A 211 7.34 6.92 -3.56
C LEU A 211 6.10 7.54 -2.88
N ALA A 212 5.66 8.74 -3.29
CA ALA A 212 4.42 9.35 -2.81
C ALA A 212 3.20 8.50 -3.19
N PHE A 213 3.14 7.97 -4.41
CA PHE A 213 2.10 7.05 -4.85
C PHE A 213 2.06 5.78 -3.98
N LEU A 214 3.22 5.17 -3.68
CA LEU A 214 3.29 4.00 -2.79
C LEU A 214 2.77 4.29 -1.38
N VAL A 215 3.08 5.48 -0.85
CA VAL A 215 2.57 5.92 0.46
C VAL A 215 1.06 6.10 0.42
N MET A 216 0.52 6.73 -0.63
CA MET A 216 -0.92 6.93 -0.84
C MET A 216 -1.66 5.61 -0.98
N MET A 217 -1.17 4.68 -1.81
CA MET A 217 -1.76 3.35 -1.97
C MET A 217 -1.84 2.58 -0.65
N ARG A 218 -0.80 2.71 0.20
CA ARG A 218 -0.83 2.11 1.54
C ARG A 218 -1.87 2.74 2.46
N LEU A 219 -2.09 4.03 2.35
CA LEU A 219 -3.13 4.71 3.12
C LEU A 219 -4.51 4.21 2.71
N ILE A 220 -4.78 4.14 1.40
CA ILE A 220 -6.05 3.63 0.86
C ILE A 220 -6.28 2.20 1.36
N LEU A 221 -5.31 1.30 1.18
CA LEU A 221 -5.43 -0.08 1.66
C LEU A 221 -5.59 -0.19 3.19
N ARG A 222 -5.07 0.78 3.96
CA ARG A 222 -5.28 0.83 5.40
C ARG A 222 -6.69 1.27 5.75
N ILE A 223 -7.23 2.25 5.05
CA ILE A 223 -8.63 2.73 5.23
C ILE A 223 -9.59 1.60 4.87
N GLU A 224 -9.39 0.92 3.74
CA GLU A 224 -10.19 -0.24 3.33
C GLU A 224 -10.15 -1.38 4.37
N ARG A 225 -9.00 -1.57 5.05
CA ARG A 225 -8.90 -2.57 6.13
C ARG A 225 -9.64 -2.18 7.41
N LEU A 226 -9.82 -0.90 7.66
CA LEU A 226 -10.56 -0.41 8.82
C LEU A 226 -12.07 -0.42 8.60
N LEU A 227 -12.52 -0.53 7.36
CA LEU A 227 -13.92 -0.70 7.02
C LEU A 227 -14.26 -2.19 7.12
N GLU A 228 -14.74 -2.63 8.29
CA GLU A 228 -15.17 -4.02 8.54
C GLU A 228 -16.64 -4.24 8.20
N ARG A 229 -17.39 -3.16 8.00
CA ARG A 229 -18.83 -3.19 7.78
C ARG A 229 -19.19 -2.95 6.33
N ASP A 230 -20.28 -3.58 5.88
CA ASP A 230 -20.93 -3.29 4.60
C ASP A 230 -21.67 -1.94 4.69
N PRO A 231 -21.42 -0.98 3.79
CA PRO A 231 -21.97 0.37 3.90
C PRO A 231 -23.48 0.45 3.70
N LEU A 232 -24.11 -0.57 3.10
CA LEU A 232 -25.54 -0.62 2.87
C LEU A 232 -26.30 -1.19 4.07
N THR A 233 -25.75 -2.26 4.65
CA THR A 233 -26.46 -3.11 5.61
C THR A 233 -25.91 -3.06 7.02
N ASP A 234 -24.72 -2.46 7.22
CA ASP A 234 -23.99 -2.39 8.49
C ASP A 234 -23.63 -3.78 9.09
N THR A 235 -23.78 -4.86 8.32
CA THR A 235 -23.24 -6.19 8.67
C THR A 235 -21.73 -6.24 8.40
N LEU A 236 -21.03 -7.31 8.81
CA LEU A 236 -19.65 -7.48 8.38
C LEU A 236 -19.59 -7.55 6.84
N ASN A 237 -18.61 -6.90 6.24
CA ASN A 237 -18.34 -7.12 4.83
C ASN A 237 -17.66 -8.49 4.63
N ARG A 238 -17.63 -8.97 3.39
CA ARG A 238 -17.06 -10.28 3.04
C ARG A 238 -15.70 -10.52 3.67
N ARG A 239 -14.81 -9.54 3.60
CA ARG A 239 -13.46 -9.66 4.12
C ARG A 239 -13.40 -9.82 5.64
N ALA A 240 -14.18 -9.04 6.39
CA ALA A 240 -14.24 -9.14 7.84
C ALA A 240 -14.90 -10.45 8.28
N PHE A 241 -15.88 -10.92 7.51
CA PHE A 241 -16.52 -12.22 7.72
C PHE A 241 -15.53 -13.37 7.48
N ASP A 242 -14.80 -13.37 6.35
CA ASP A 242 -13.77 -14.39 6.04
C ASP A 242 -12.72 -14.46 7.15
N GLN A 243 -12.26 -13.33 7.69
CA GLN A 243 -11.34 -13.29 8.83
C GLN A 243 -11.94 -13.90 10.11
N ALA A 244 -13.20 -13.63 10.39
CA ALA A 244 -13.89 -14.21 11.54
C ALA A 244 -14.05 -15.72 11.38
N LEU A 245 -14.34 -16.17 10.18
CA LEU A 245 -14.49 -17.58 9.83
C LEU A 245 -13.15 -18.32 9.95
N ASP A 246 -12.05 -17.76 9.46
CA ASP A 246 -10.70 -18.33 9.62
C ASP A 246 -10.32 -18.48 11.09
N HIS A 247 -10.65 -17.48 11.92
CA HIS A 247 -10.46 -17.55 13.36
C HIS A 247 -11.27 -18.66 14.00
N ALA A 248 -12.55 -18.80 13.66
CA ALA A 248 -13.40 -19.87 14.18
C ALA A 248 -12.86 -21.26 13.78
N HIS A 249 -12.41 -21.40 12.53
CA HIS A 249 -11.82 -22.65 12.03
C HIS A 249 -10.51 -23.00 12.74
N ALA A 250 -9.68 -22.03 13.08
CA ALA A 250 -8.47 -22.25 13.88
C ALA A 250 -8.79 -22.75 15.30
N TRP A 251 -9.95 -22.43 15.88
CA TRP A 251 -10.42 -22.92 17.15
C TRP A 251 -11.06 -24.33 17.07
N LEU A 252 -11.53 -24.76 15.90
CA LEU A 252 -12.07 -26.09 15.66
C LEU A 252 -11.07 -27.19 16.06
N GLN A 253 -9.79 -27.01 15.71
CA GLN A 253 -8.70 -27.91 16.07
C GLN A 253 -8.46 -27.98 17.60
N ARG A 254 -8.97 -27.01 18.35
CA ARG A 254 -8.92 -26.95 19.83
C ARG A 254 -10.21 -27.43 20.49
N GLY A 255 -11.12 -28.03 19.70
CA GLY A 255 -12.36 -28.60 20.17
C GLY A 255 -13.55 -27.62 20.25
N ARG A 256 -13.45 -26.39 19.70
CA ARG A 256 -14.57 -25.48 19.59
C ARG A 256 -15.18 -25.55 18.18
N GLY A 257 -16.37 -26.15 18.11
CA GLY A 257 -17.12 -26.28 16.86
C GLY A 257 -17.77 -24.96 16.47
N TYR A 258 -18.25 -24.91 15.25
CA TYR A 258 -19.10 -23.81 14.74
C TYR A 258 -19.99 -24.34 13.62
N ALA A 259 -21.08 -23.62 13.36
CA ALA A 259 -21.92 -23.85 12.18
C ALA A 259 -22.04 -22.55 11.37
N LEU A 260 -22.36 -22.72 10.09
CA LEU A 260 -22.65 -21.63 9.16
C LEU A 260 -24.11 -21.68 8.71
N VAL A 261 -24.71 -20.51 8.55
CA VAL A 261 -26.00 -20.33 7.90
C VAL A 261 -25.77 -19.41 6.70
N MET A 262 -25.76 -19.98 5.49
CA MET A 262 -25.73 -19.22 4.22
C MET A 262 -27.14 -18.81 3.87
N ILE A 263 -27.32 -17.57 3.45
CA ILE A 263 -28.63 -16.95 3.20
C ILE A 263 -28.58 -16.22 1.86
N ASP A 264 -29.59 -16.41 1.05
CA ASP A 264 -29.77 -15.67 -0.21
C ASP A 264 -31.23 -15.25 -0.37
N MET A 265 -31.45 -13.97 -0.68
CA MET A 265 -32.78 -13.42 -0.86
C MET A 265 -33.41 -13.95 -2.15
N ASP A 266 -34.57 -14.56 -2.02
CA ASP A 266 -35.29 -15.10 -3.16
C ASP A 266 -35.84 -13.98 -4.06
N HIS A 267 -35.80 -14.19 -5.37
CA HIS A 267 -36.35 -13.28 -6.35
C HIS A 267 -35.82 -11.84 -6.33
N PHE A 268 -34.62 -11.60 -5.75
CA PHE A 268 -34.03 -10.26 -5.60
C PHE A 268 -33.85 -9.54 -6.93
N LYS A 269 -33.47 -10.26 -7.99
CA LYS A 269 -33.38 -9.69 -9.34
C LYS A 269 -34.74 -9.22 -9.83
N GLN A 270 -35.80 -10.00 -9.63
CA GLN A 270 -37.15 -9.60 -10.03
C GLN A 270 -37.65 -8.38 -9.29
N LEU A 271 -37.35 -8.27 -7.99
CA LEU A 271 -37.61 -7.09 -7.17
C LEU A 271 -36.94 -5.85 -7.77
N ASN A 272 -35.63 -5.95 -8.06
CA ASN A 272 -34.88 -4.86 -8.70
C ASN A 272 -35.43 -4.47 -10.07
N ASP A 273 -35.74 -5.45 -10.89
CA ASP A 273 -36.28 -5.22 -12.25
C ASP A 273 -37.67 -4.57 -12.21
N SER A 274 -38.46 -4.86 -11.15
CA SER A 274 -39.85 -4.36 -11.00
C SER A 274 -39.94 -3.02 -10.29
N LEU A 275 -39.16 -2.81 -9.20
CA LEU A 275 -39.28 -1.68 -8.29
C LEU A 275 -38.03 -0.77 -8.30
N GLY A 276 -36.99 -1.15 -9.06
CA GLY A 276 -35.72 -0.42 -9.14
C GLY A 276 -34.74 -0.77 -8.02
N HIS A 277 -33.45 -0.44 -8.24
CA HIS A 277 -32.36 -0.74 -7.30
C HIS A 277 -32.54 -0.12 -5.90
N ALA A 278 -33.19 1.04 -5.81
CA ALA A 278 -33.47 1.66 -4.51
C ALA A 278 -34.41 0.81 -3.64
N ALA A 279 -35.37 0.10 -4.25
CA ALA A 279 -36.21 -0.87 -3.56
C ALA A 279 -35.41 -2.12 -3.13
N GLY A 280 -34.51 -2.60 -3.97
CA GLY A 280 -33.60 -3.69 -3.63
C GLY A 280 -32.70 -3.35 -2.44
N ASP A 281 -32.14 -2.15 -2.41
CA ASP A 281 -31.37 -1.66 -1.26
C ASP A 281 -32.22 -1.60 0.02
N ALA A 282 -33.49 -1.18 -0.08
CA ALA A 282 -34.41 -1.16 1.05
C ALA A 282 -34.74 -2.59 1.54
N ALA A 283 -34.93 -3.54 0.59
CA ALA A 283 -35.18 -4.95 0.91
C ALA A 283 -34.00 -5.57 1.67
N LEU A 284 -32.78 -5.33 1.23
CA LEU A 284 -31.57 -5.82 1.92
C LEU A 284 -31.44 -5.26 3.34
N ARG A 285 -31.69 -3.95 3.52
CA ARG A 285 -31.70 -3.33 4.86
C ARG A 285 -32.81 -3.88 5.74
N GLN A 286 -33.99 -4.13 5.17
CA GLN A 286 -35.10 -4.72 5.92
C GLN A 286 -34.77 -6.14 6.35
N MET A 287 -34.30 -6.99 5.44
CA MET A 287 -33.90 -8.37 5.76
C MET A 287 -32.91 -8.40 6.92
N VAL A 288 -31.87 -7.56 6.88
CA VAL A 288 -30.89 -7.50 7.97
C VAL A 288 -31.54 -7.08 9.30
N ARG A 289 -32.47 -6.10 9.31
CA ARG A 289 -33.20 -5.71 10.51
C ARG A 289 -34.00 -6.85 11.12
N GLU A 290 -34.65 -7.66 10.28
CA GLU A 290 -35.44 -8.82 10.74
C GLU A 290 -34.54 -9.96 11.25
N LEU A 291 -33.35 -10.14 10.64
CA LEU A 291 -32.43 -11.21 11.03
C LEU A 291 -31.56 -10.86 12.25
N GLN A 292 -31.25 -9.58 12.46
CA GLN A 292 -30.36 -9.14 13.54
C GLN A 292 -30.77 -9.62 14.95
N PRO A 293 -32.06 -9.69 15.32
CA PRO A 293 -32.48 -10.21 16.61
C PRO A 293 -32.21 -11.72 16.81
N CYS A 294 -31.96 -12.45 15.73
CA CYS A 294 -31.59 -13.87 15.78
C CYS A 294 -30.10 -14.10 16.06
N VAL A 295 -29.28 -13.07 15.88
CA VAL A 295 -27.82 -13.11 15.96
C VAL A 295 -27.37 -12.67 17.36
N ARG A 296 -26.60 -13.54 18.04
CA ARG A 296 -26.04 -13.25 19.38
C ARG A 296 -24.81 -12.34 19.25
N GLU A 297 -24.35 -11.78 20.33
CA GLU A 297 -23.13 -10.94 20.38
C GLU A 297 -21.87 -11.71 19.93
N VAL A 298 -21.81 -13.02 20.20
CA VAL A 298 -20.69 -13.88 19.82
C VAL A 298 -20.75 -14.33 18.36
N ASP A 299 -21.93 -14.29 17.75
CA ASP A 299 -22.13 -14.67 16.35
C ASP A 299 -21.54 -13.60 15.41
N ARG A 300 -21.32 -13.95 14.17
CA ARG A 300 -20.84 -13.01 13.15
C ARG A 300 -21.79 -13.05 11.96
N PHE A 301 -22.37 -11.92 11.65
CA PHE A 301 -23.28 -11.74 10.53
C PHE A 301 -22.63 -10.90 9.46
N GLY A 302 -22.47 -11.44 8.26
CA GLY A 302 -21.78 -10.78 7.16
C GLY A 302 -22.54 -10.86 5.84
N ARG A 303 -22.34 -9.84 5.00
CA ARG A 303 -22.77 -9.80 3.59
C ARG A 303 -21.62 -10.24 2.71
N LEU A 304 -21.81 -11.32 1.97
CA LEU A 304 -20.76 -11.88 1.12
C LEU A 304 -20.76 -11.29 -0.29
N GLY A 305 -21.89 -10.81 -0.77
CA GLY A 305 -22.02 -10.12 -2.07
C GLY A 305 -23.48 -10.01 -2.48
N GLY A 306 -23.82 -9.05 -3.33
CA GLY A 306 -25.19 -8.93 -3.88
C GLY A 306 -26.28 -9.05 -2.82
N GLU A 307 -27.05 -10.12 -2.94
CA GLU A 307 -28.13 -10.54 -2.03
C GLU A 307 -27.74 -11.67 -1.05
N GLU A 308 -26.45 -12.05 -1.02
CA GLU A 308 -25.94 -13.17 -0.23
C GLU A 308 -25.41 -12.73 1.13
N PHE A 309 -25.84 -13.41 2.18
CA PHE A 309 -25.40 -13.22 3.56
C PHE A 309 -24.97 -14.55 4.18
N CYS A 310 -24.15 -14.44 5.22
CA CYS A 310 -23.76 -15.60 6.01
C CYS A 310 -23.72 -15.26 7.50
N VAL A 311 -24.17 -16.21 8.34
CA VAL A 311 -24.05 -16.14 9.79
C VAL A 311 -23.14 -17.26 10.28
N LEU A 312 -22.09 -16.90 11.00
CA LEU A 312 -21.21 -17.79 11.71
C LEU A 312 -21.72 -17.91 13.15
N LEU A 313 -21.99 -19.14 13.57
CA LEU A 313 -22.53 -19.52 14.88
C LEU A 313 -21.47 -20.32 15.66
N PRO A 314 -20.62 -19.68 16.50
CA PRO A 314 -19.68 -20.40 17.34
C PRO A 314 -20.37 -21.34 18.35
N ASP A 315 -19.72 -22.42 18.71
CA ASP A 315 -20.17 -23.41 19.68
C ASP A 315 -21.65 -23.88 19.42
N THR A 316 -21.99 -24.06 18.13
CA THR A 316 -23.34 -24.44 17.68
C THR A 316 -23.21 -25.63 16.73
N ASP A 317 -24.00 -26.67 16.96
CA ASP A 317 -24.12 -27.86 16.11
C ASP A 317 -25.14 -27.63 14.96
N ILE A 318 -25.28 -28.65 14.11
CA ILE A 318 -26.20 -28.57 12.94
C ILE A 318 -27.66 -28.40 13.37
N ALA A 319 -28.07 -28.99 14.50
CA ALA A 319 -29.44 -28.89 15.01
C ALA A 319 -29.72 -27.47 15.54
N GLY A 320 -28.79 -26.90 16.26
CA GLY A 320 -28.85 -25.50 16.72
C GLY A 320 -28.87 -24.51 15.56
N ALA A 321 -28.05 -24.76 14.52
CA ALA A 321 -28.02 -23.95 13.31
C ALA A 321 -29.37 -24.01 12.56
N ALA A 322 -29.97 -25.21 12.48
CA ALA A 322 -31.29 -25.40 11.85
C ALA A 322 -32.40 -24.58 12.56
N LEU A 323 -32.39 -24.56 13.89
CA LEU A 323 -33.34 -23.77 14.67
C LEU A 323 -33.18 -22.27 14.43
N VAL A 324 -31.93 -21.78 14.39
CA VAL A 324 -31.64 -20.38 14.10
C VAL A 324 -32.08 -20.04 12.67
N ALA A 325 -31.69 -20.85 11.67
CA ALA A 325 -32.04 -20.63 10.28
C ALA A 325 -33.57 -20.64 10.04
N GLU A 326 -34.29 -21.55 10.66
CA GLU A 326 -35.77 -21.61 10.52
C GLU A 326 -36.45 -20.39 11.18
N ARG A 327 -35.96 -19.92 12.33
CA ARG A 327 -36.43 -18.68 12.93
C ARG A 327 -36.18 -17.48 12.02
N MET A 328 -34.99 -17.41 11.42
CA MET A 328 -34.64 -16.36 10.48
C MET A 328 -35.56 -16.40 9.24
N ARG A 329 -35.80 -17.58 8.66
CA ARG A 329 -36.68 -17.79 7.53
C ARG A 329 -38.10 -17.26 7.81
N MET A 330 -38.67 -17.65 8.96
CA MET A 330 -40.02 -17.20 9.33
C MET A 330 -40.11 -15.67 9.51
N LEU A 331 -39.11 -15.03 10.08
CA LEU A 331 -39.10 -13.58 10.27
C LEU A 331 -39.06 -12.83 8.93
N VAL A 332 -38.25 -13.28 7.97
CA VAL A 332 -38.19 -12.68 6.65
C VAL A 332 -39.52 -12.87 5.91
N ASP A 333 -40.09 -14.09 5.97
CA ASP A 333 -41.35 -14.46 5.30
C ASP A 333 -42.56 -13.66 5.82
N GLN A 334 -42.55 -13.28 7.10
CA GLN A 334 -43.62 -12.52 7.77
C GLN A 334 -43.48 -10.99 7.63
N ALA A 335 -42.37 -10.51 7.08
CA ALA A 335 -42.04 -9.09 7.00
C ALA A 335 -42.07 -8.57 5.55
N PRO A 336 -43.21 -8.25 4.96
CA PRO A 336 -43.28 -7.74 3.59
C PRO A 336 -42.58 -6.37 3.48
N LEU A 337 -41.85 -6.17 2.39
CA LEU A 337 -41.29 -4.86 2.05
C LEU A 337 -42.41 -3.93 1.62
N ARG A 338 -42.62 -2.84 2.35
CA ARG A 338 -43.46 -1.73 1.90
C ARG A 338 -42.63 -0.72 1.16
N TRP A 339 -42.84 -0.61 -0.14
CA TRP A 339 -42.14 0.32 -1.00
C TRP A 339 -43.12 1.20 -1.78
N LEU A 340 -43.14 2.49 -1.46
CA LEU A 340 -44.16 3.42 -1.95
C LEU A 340 -45.58 2.90 -1.60
N GLU A 341 -46.42 2.66 -2.56
CA GLU A 341 -47.77 2.13 -2.39
C GLU A 341 -47.88 0.62 -2.68
N GLN A 342 -46.75 -0.09 -2.81
CA GLN A 342 -46.68 -1.51 -3.14
C GLN A 342 -46.07 -2.32 -2.00
N ASP A 343 -46.70 -3.46 -1.71
CA ASP A 343 -46.16 -4.45 -0.78
C ASP A 343 -45.50 -5.58 -1.60
N TRP A 344 -44.26 -5.91 -1.27
CA TRP A 344 -43.52 -7.00 -1.87
C TRP A 344 -43.21 -8.05 -0.81
N HIS A 345 -43.59 -9.30 -1.09
CA HIS A 345 -43.28 -10.41 -0.18
C HIS A 345 -41.81 -10.75 -0.24
N LEU A 346 -41.12 -10.69 0.89
CA LEU A 346 -39.71 -11.08 1.02
C LEU A 346 -39.64 -12.54 1.45
N SER A 347 -38.78 -13.32 0.80
CA SER A 347 -38.36 -14.63 1.29
C SER A 347 -36.86 -14.82 1.05
N ALA A 348 -36.27 -15.78 1.73
CA ALA A 348 -34.89 -16.17 1.55
C ALA A 348 -34.72 -17.68 1.65
N SER A 349 -33.74 -18.20 0.93
CA SER A 349 -33.31 -19.58 0.98
C SER A 349 -32.08 -19.72 1.89
N PHE A 350 -32.06 -20.76 2.71
CA PHE A 350 -31.05 -20.96 3.75
C PHE A 350 -30.33 -22.29 3.57
N GLY A 351 -29.00 -22.25 3.63
CA GLY A 351 -28.16 -23.45 3.66
C GLY A 351 -27.35 -23.52 4.94
N ILE A 352 -27.33 -24.63 5.59
CA ILE A 352 -26.57 -24.81 6.85
C ILE A 352 -25.48 -25.85 6.72
N ALA A 353 -24.36 -25.64 7.39
CA ALA A 353 -23.29 -26.62 7.52
C ALA A 353 -22.61 -26.50 8.88
N GLU A 354 -22.36 -27.62 9.52
CA GLU A 354 -21.51 -27.70 10.71
C GLU A 354 -20.07 -27.96 10.31
N ALA A 355 -19.12 -27.34 11.02
CA ALA A 355 -17.70 -27.59 10.82
C ALA A 355 -17.28 -28.90 11.46
N GLU A 356 -16.65 -29.76 10.68
CA GLU A 356 -16.14 -31.06 11.11
C GLU A 356 -14.61 -31.01 11.34
N ARG A 357 -14.09 -31.80 12.27
CA ARG A 357 -12.63 -31.86 12.55
C ARG A 357 -11.79 -32.26 11.34
N GLY A 358 -12.40 -32.89 10.34
CA GLY A 358 -11.75 -33.32 9.10
C GLY A 358 -11.71 -32.27 8.01
N ASP A 359 -12.36 -31.12 8.22
CA ASP A 359 -12.36 -30.04 7.23
C ASP A 359 -10.96 -29.44 7.05
N ALA A 360 -10.48 -29.43 5.81
CA ALA A 360 -9.15 -28.93 5.47
C ALA A 360 -9.04 -27.40 5.61
N SER A 361 -10.15 -26.67 5.49
CA SER A 361 -10.21 -25.21 5.55
C SER A 361 -11.62 -24.72 5.88
N ALA A 362 -11.72 -23.48 6.31
CA ALA A 362 -12.98 -22.76 6.50
C ALA A 362 -13.80 -22.70 5.20
N ASP A 363 -13.14 -22.56 4.05
CA ASP A 363 -13.78 -22.53 2.72
C ASP A 363 -14.52 -23.84 2.41
N ALA A 364 -14.04 -24.98 2.91
CA ALA A 364 -14.74 -26.26 2.71
C ALA A 364 -16.10 -26.28 3.41
N VAL A 365 -16.20 -25.73 4.61
CA VAL A 365 -17.46 -25.59 5.37
C VAL A 365 -18.38 -24.60 4.66
N LEU A 366 -17.84 -23.47 4.22
CA LEU A 366 -18.59 -22.47 3.49
C LEU A 366 -19.17 -23.02 2.20
N ALA A 367 -18.40 -23.81 1.44
CA ALA A 367 -18.85 -24.47 0.23
C ALA A 367 -19.99 -25.47 0.48
N ARG A 368 -19.96 -26.19 1.63
CA ARG A 368 -21.09 -27.08 2.00
C ARG A 368 -22.37 -26.30 2.31
N ALA A 369 -22.25 -25.19 3.05
CA ALA A 369 -23.38 -24.31 3.34
C ALA A 369 -23.95 -23.70 2.05
N ASP A 370 -23.11 -23.27 1.11
CA ASP A 370 -23.51 -22.75 -0.20
C ASP A 370 -24.21 -23.82 -1.04
N ALA A 371 -23.67 -25.03 -1.10
CA ALA A 371 -24.32 -26.16 -1.78
C ALA A 371 -25.69 -26.51 -1.17
N ALA A 372 -25.84 -26.39 0.15
CA ALA A 372 -27.11 -26.58 0.83
C ALA A 372 -28.12 -25.47 0.45
N MET A 373 -27.68 -24.20 0.46
CA MET A 373 -28.51 -23.05 0.03
C MET A 373 -28.95 -23.21 -1.43
N TYR A 374 -28.05 -23.65 -2.29
CA TYR A 374 -28.41 -23.93 -3.69
C TYR A 374 -29.49 -25.01 -3.82
N ARG A 375 -29.42 -26.07 -2.98
CA ARG A 375 -30.51 -27.09 -2.91
C ARG A 375 -31.83 -26.46 -2.45
N ALA A 376 -31.81 -25.59 -1.45
CA ALA A 376 -32.97 -24.86 -0.97
C ALA A 376 -33.66 -24.09 -2.10
N LYS A 377 -32.89 -23.37 -2.91
CA LYS A 377 -33.40 -22.63 -4.09
C LYS A 377 -34.09 -23.54 -5.10
N HIS A 378 -33.54 -24.76 -5.32
CA HIS A 378 -34.13 -25.74 -6.27
C HIS A 378 -35.35 -26.49 -5.72
N GLN A 379 -35.49 -26.57 -4.40
CA GLN A 379 -36.66 -27.25 -3.76
C GLN A 379 -37.87 -26.34 -3.55
N GLY A 380 -37.90 -25.19 -4.21
CA GLY A 380 -39.04 -24.29 -4.16
C GLY A 380 -38.79 -22.98 -3.43
N ARG A 381 -37.57 -22.71 -2.97
CA ARG A 381 -37.16 -21.51 -2.20
C ARG A 381 -37.84 -21.42 -0.82
N ASN A 382 -37.53 -20.36 -0.07
CA ASN A 382 -38.12 -20.12 1.26
C ASN A 382 -38.03 -21.36 2.17
N VAL A 383 -36.91 -22.02 2.21
CA VAL A 383 -36.69 -23.28 2.93
C VAL A 383 -35.26 -23.35 3.47
N VAL A 384 -35.07 -24.10 4.57
CA VAL A 384 -33.75 -24.40 5.15
C VAL A 384 -33.31 -25.79 4.68
N GLN A 385 -32.05 -25.92 4.25
CA GLN A 385 -31.40 -27.18 3.86
C GLN A 385 -30.04 -27.34 4.59
N ALA A 386 -29.68 -28.59 4.86
CA ALA A 386 -28.39 -28.94 5.45
C ALA A 386 -27.50 -29.69 4.44
#